data_6f7d9831ca3dc15d854f6441580bd1b4
#
_entry.id   6f7d9831ca3dc15d854f6441580bd1b4
#
_cell.length_a   1.000
_cell.length_b   1.000
_cell.length_c   1.000
_cell.angle_alpha   90.00
_cell.angle_beta   90.00
_cell.angle_gamma   90.00
#
_symmetry.space_group_name_H-M   'P 1'
#
loop_
_entity.id
_entity.type
_entity.pdbx_description
1 polymer ?
#
loop_
_entity_poly.entity_id
_entity_poly.type
_entity_poly.pdbx_seq_one_letter_code
_entity_poly.pdbx_strand_id
1 'polypeptide(L)'
;MTDWYEAGQRHVWLPYTQMQTARAPLEVISATGTRLRLADGRELIDGVSSWWSTVHGYRHPHIERAVKRQLETLPHVMLGGLAHEQAYVLARRLAEMLPGDLEHVFFSDSGSVAVEVAMKMAAQYWVNRGRRRMKFLCFRGGYHGDTFATMSVCDPDEGMHSLFKGALLEQLVVDLPRNPEDEAALGRLLERHASDLAGIVIEPLVQGAGGMVFHDPFTLQALRRLADEHDLLLIFDEIFVGLGRLGDAMFACEIAGVDPDIVTLSKALTGGTLPLAATVASKRIYEGFLSDKAQSALMHGPTYMGNALGCAAANASLDLFASEPRLAQARAISEQLLRQLAPAKSLPGVVDVRVRGAIGVIQLDRAAPAEELSAACIAQGIWLRPFRDILYTTPPLVSGEDDVRAIADAMVSAVREWSIRSFS
;
A
#
# COMPACT_ATOMS: atom_id res chain seq x y z
N MET A 1 -32.17 -3.14 9.30
CA MET A 1 -31.46 -2.22 8.40
C MET A 1 -31.89 -0.81 8.72
N THR A 2 -30.99 0.15 8.62
CA THR A 2 -31.30 1.57 8.84
C THR A 2 -31.89 2.20 7.58
N ASP A 3 -32.72 3.24 7.72
CA ASP A 3 -33.39 3.89 6.58
C ASP A 3 -32.41 4.40 5.51
N TRP A 4 -31.25 4.92 5.93
CA TRP A 4 -30.24 5.41 5.00
C TRP A 4 -29.59 4.29 4.16
N TYR A 5 -29.44 3.10 4.76
CA TYR A 5 -28.85 1.96 4.10
C TYR A 5 -29.78 1.42 3.01
N GLU A 6 -31.04 1.17 3.34
CA GLU A 6 -32.04 0.70 2.37
C GLU A 6 -32.22 1.69 1.23
N ALA A 7 -32.30 2.99 1.54
CA ALA A 7 -32.45 4.03 0.53
C ALA A 7 -31.22 4.18 -0.38
N GLY A 8 -30.02 4.02 0.19
CA GLY A 8 -28.75 4.25 -0.51
C GLY A 8 -28.19 3.04 -1.25
N GLN A 9 -28.46 1.82 -0.79
CA GLN A 9 -27.80 0.59 -1.26
C GLN A 9 -27.81 0.41 -2.77
N ARG A 10 -28.93 0.70 -3.43
CA ARG A 10 -29.08 0.57 -4.89
C ARG A 10 -28.32 1.62 -5.71
N HIS A 11 -27.79 2.65 -5.06
CA HIS A 11 -27.10 3.77 -5.71
C HIS A 11 -25.58 3.73 -5.57
N VAL A 12 -25.03 2.83 -4.75
CA VAL A 12 -23.61 2.68 -4.52
C VAL A 12 -23.06 1.54 -5.36
N TRP A 13 -22.03 1.84 -6.16
CA TRP A 13 -21.27 0.82 -6.86
C TRP A 13 -20.06 0.41 -6.01
N LEU A 14 -20.04 -0.82 -5.52
CA LEU A 14 -19.00 -1.31 -4.64
C LEU A 14 -17.70 -1.64 -5.38
N PRO A 15 -16.52 -1.40 -4.77
CA PRO A 15 -15.24 -1.70 -5.39
C PRO A 15 -15.02 -3.21 -5.54
N TYR A 16 -14.47 -3.65 -6.68
CA TYR A 16 -14.14 -5.05 -6.99
C TYR A 16 -15.29 -6.05 -6.74
N THR A 17 -16.50 -5.64 -7.02
CA THR A 17 -17.69 -6.39 -6.63
C THR A 17 -18.62 -6.64 -7.82
N GLN A 18 -19.02 -7.91 -8.03
CA GLN A 18 -20.08 -8.23 -8.95
C GLN A 18 -21.43 -7.95 -8.26
N MET A 19 -22.04 -6.80 -8.58
CA MET A 19 -23.19 -6.26 -7.86
C MET A 19 -24.44 -7.17 -7.89
N GLN A 20 -24.58 -8.04 -8.91
CA GLN A 20 -25.73 -8.93 -9.05
C GLN A 20 -25.71 -10.09 -8.05
N THR A 21 -24.51 -10.58 -7.69
CA THR A 21 -24.35 -11.79 -6.85
C THR A 21 -23.78 -11.47 -5.47
N ALA A 22 -23.31 -10.25 -5.25
CA ALA A 22 -22.69 -9.86 -3.99
C ALA A 22 -23.69 -9.86 -2.82
N ARG A 23 -23.20 -10.25 -1.67
CA ARG A 23 -23.93 -10.06 -0.41
C ARG A 23 -24.01 -8.57 -0.06
N ALA A 24 -25.10 -8.20 0.60
CA ALA A 24 -25.24 -6.84 1.12
C ALA A 24 -24.08 -6.51 2.09
N PRO A 25 -23.44 -5.33 1.97
CA PRO A 25 -22.42 -4.89 2.91
C PRO A 25 -22.92 -4.84 4.36
N LEU A 26 -22.00 -4.96 5.32
CA LEU A 26 -22.32 -4.78 6.72
C LEU A 26 -22.53 -3.28 7.02
N GLU A 27 -23.58 -2.95 7.75
CA GLU A 27 -23.88 -1.57 8.15
C GLU A 27 -23.00 -1.16 9.34
N VAL A 28 -21.93 -0.43 9.10
CA VAL A 28 -21.05 0.12 10.14
C VAL A 28 -21.58 1.48 10.57
N ILE A 29 -21.91 1.63 11.85
CA ILE A 29 -22.42 2.87 12.44
C ILE A 29 -21.38 3.67 13.20
N SER A 30 -20.33 3.03 13.68
CA SER A 30 -19.18 3.66 14.32
C SER A 30 -17.95 2.75 14.34
N ALA A 31 -16.79 3.34 14.60
CA ALA A 31 -15.56 2.59 14.81
C ALA A 31 -14.70 3.28 15.88
N THR A 32 -13.98 2.49 16.70
CA THR A 32 -13.07 3.02 17.73
C THR A 32 -11.96 1.98 18.01
N GLY A 33 -10.72 2.43 18.11
CA GLY A 33 -9.59 1.52 18.32
C GLY A 33 -9.50 0.48 17.20
N THR A 34 -9.59 -0.79 17.53
CA THR A 34 -9.56 -1.89 16.55
C THR A 34 -10.96 -2.39 16.15
N ARG A 35 -12.03 -1.77 16.65
CA ARG A 35 -13.41 -2.26 16.56
C ARG A 35 -14.26 -1.48 15.56
N LEU A 36 -15.05 -2.25 14.80
CA LEU A 36 -16.17 -1.76 13.99
C LEU A 36 -17.47 -2.12 14.71
N ARG A 37 -18.36 -1.16 14.92
CA ARG A 37 -19.68 -1.38 15.49
C ARG A 37 -20.73 -1.39 14.40
N LEU A 38 -21.50 -2.46 14.32
CA LEU A 38 -22.55 -2.66 13.34
C LEU A 38 -23.91 -2.16 13.82
N ALA A 39 -24.82 -1.88 12.90
CA ALA A 39 -26.16 -1.45 13.20
C ALA A 39 -27.02 -2.51 13.95
N ASP A 40 -26.68 -3.78 13.79
CA ASP A 40 -27.32 -4.90 14.50
C ASP A 40 -26.78 -5.11 15.93
N GLY A 41 -25.86 -4.27 16.38
CA GLY A 41 -25.27 -4.27 17.71
C GLY A 41 -24.01 -5.12 17.86
N ARG A 42 -23.61 -5.89 16.84
CA ARG A 42 -22.34 -6.64 16.85
C ARG A 42 -21.16 -5.70 16.78
N GLU A 43 -20.05 -6.13 17.38
CA GLU A 43 -18.74 -5.53 17.20
C GLU A 43 -17.79 -6.51 16.51
N LEU A 44 -17.02 -6.02 15.54
CA LEU A 44 -16.01 -6.81 14.83
C LEU A 44 -14.63 -6.20 15.03
N ILE A 45 -13.62 -7.03 15.26
CA ILE A 45 -12.23 -6.60 15.15
C ILE A 45 -11.91 -6.41 13.65
N ASP A 46 -11.37 -5.25 13.28
CA ASP A 46 -10.88 -5.03 11.92
C ASP A 46 -9.48 -5.65 11.75
N GLY A 47 -9.43 -6.85 11.21
CA GLY A 47 -8.18 -7.57 10.97
C GLY A 47 -7.42 -7.12 9.72
N VAL A 48 -7.91 -6.09 8.98
CA VAL A 48 -7.27 -5.59 7.75
C VAL A 48 -7.03 -4.08 7.73
N SER A 49 -7.20 -3.41 8.88
CA SER A 49 -6.96 -1.96 9.06
C SER A 49 -7.63 -1.12 7.97
N SER A 50 -8.89 -1.43 7.61
CA SER A 50 -9.62 -0.72 6.55
C SER A 50 -8.79 -0.56 5.26
N TRP A 51 -8.34 -1.69 4.72
CA TRP A 51 -7.37 -1.75 3.64
C TRP A 51 -6.03 -1.08 3.96
N TRP A 52 -5.45 -1.49 5.11
CA TRP A 52 -4.06 -1.23 5.49
C TRP A 52 -3.77 0.21 5.91
N SER A 53 -4.81 1.00 6.19
CA SER A 53 -4.67 2.44 6.45
C SER A 53 -4.75 2.83 7.94
N THR A 54 -5.60 2.17 8.75
CA THR A 54 -5.87 2.56 10.14
C THR A 54 -4.84 2.02 11.13
N VAL A 55 -3.57 2.34 10.91
CA VAL A 55 -2.43 1.79 11.71
C VAL A 55 -2.48 2.17 13.17
N HIS A 56 -3.05 3.34 13.54
CA HIS A 56 -3.22 3.82 14.90
C HIS A 56 -4.59 3.45 15.51
N GLY A 57 -5.38 2.61 14.82
CA GLY A 57 -6.77 2.36 15.14
C GLY A 57 -7.68 3.52 14.75
N TYR A 58 -8.98 3.27 14.84
CA TYR A 58 -10.02 4.24 14.49
C TYR A 58 -10.12 5.34 15.55
N ARG A 59 -10.35 6.59 15.11
CA ARG A 59 -10.62 7.73 15.96
C ARG A 59 -9.56 7.98 17.03
N HIS A 60 -8.28 7.85 16.68
CA HIS A 60 -7.23 8.18 17.62
C HIS A 60 -7.36 9.65 18.06
N PRO A 61 -7.46 9.94 19.39
CA PRO A 61 -7.81 11.29 19.88
C PRO A 61 -6.85 12.39 19.43
N HIS A 62 -5.56 12.07 19.22
CA HIS A 62 -4.55 13.03 18.75
C HIS A 62 -4.83 13.46 17.31
N ILE A 63 -5.09 12.50 16.40
CA ILE A 63 -5.44 12.77 15.00
C ILE A 63 -6.78 13.55 14.91
N GLU A 64 -7.79 13.09 15.67
CA GLU A 64 -9.10 13.72 15.67
C GLU A 64 -9.03 15.20 16.11
N ARG A 65 -8.25 15.51 17.15
CA ARG A 65 -8.04 16.90 17.58
C ARG A 65 -7.29 17.74 16.56
N ALA A 66 -6.28 17.17 15.89
CA ALA A 66 -5.52 17.89 14.87
C ALA A 66 -6.41 18.30 13.69
N VAL A 67 -7.23 17.37 13.19
CA VAL A 67 -8.16 17.64 12.08
C VAL A 67 -9.22 18.66 12.47
N LYS A 68 -9.81 18.57 13.67
CA LYS A 68 -10.80 19.55 14.17
C LYS A 68 -10.21 20.96 14.24
N ARG A 69 -9.02 21.12 14.82
CA ARG A 69 -8.34 22.43 14.89
C ARG A 69 -8.03 22.98 13.49
N GLN A 70 -7.60 22.11 12.56
CA GLN A 70 -7.31 22.54 11.20
C GLN A 70 -8.58 22.99 10.46
N LEU A 71 -9.72 22.34 10.70
CA LEU A 71 -11.00 22.73 10.12
C LEU A 71 -11.46 24.12 10.58
N GLU A 72 -11.15 24.49 11.82
CA GLU A 72 -11.48 25.81 12.38
C GLU A 72 -10.66 26.96 11.75
N THR A 73 -9.48 26.66 11.21
CA THR A 73 -8.57 27.67 10.64
C THR A 73 -8.58 27.71 9.13
N LEU A 74 -8.32 26.58 8.48
CA LEU A 74 -8.18 26.48 7.02
C LEU A 74 -8.48 25.06 6.55
N PRO A 75 -9.68 24.77 6.04
CA PRO A 75 -10.00 23.43 5.53
C PRO A 75 -9.24 23.09 4.25
N HIS A 76 -9.04 24.06 3.35
CA HIS A 76 -8.31 23.89 2.10
C HIS A 76 -7.89 25.23 1.50
N VAL A 77 -6.74 25.25 0.84
CA VAL A 77 -6.31 26.29 -0.11
C VAL A 77 -5.43 25.61 -1.16
N MET A 78 -5.51 26.02 -2.41
CA MET A 78 -4.67 25.48 -3.49
C MET A 78 -3.20 25.84 -3.25
N LEU A 79 -2.27 24.92 -3.51
CA LEU A 79 -0.82 25.18 -3.42
C LEU A 79 -0.23 25.91 -4.65
N GLY A 80 -1.04 26.18 -5.67
CA GLY A 80 -0.61 26.95 -6.84
C GLY A 80 -0.42 28.43 -6.53
N GLY A 81 0.74 28.80 -6.00
CA GLY A 81 1.08 30.17 -5.60
C GLY A 81 0.72 30.52 -4.15
N LEU A 82 0.08 29.63 -3.40
CA LEU A 82 -0.22 29.80 -1.98
C LEU A 82 0.47 28.70 -1.14
N ALA A 83 0.69 28.98 0.13
CA ALA A 83 1.33 28.05 1.06
C ALA A 83 0.51 27.96 2.36
N HIS A 84 0.55 26.82 3.01
CA HIS A 84 0.02 26.65 4.37
C HIS A 84 0.91 25.74 5.21
N GLU A 85 0.90 25.98 6.51
CA GLU A 85 1.81 25.33 7.47
C GLU A 85 1.79 23.80 7.38
N GLN A 86 0.63 23.17 7.36
CA GLN A 86 0.51 21.71 7.46
C GLN A 86 1.19 20.97 6.31
N ALA A 87 1.09 21.48 5.08
CA ALA A 87 1.75 20.87 3.92
C ALA A 87 3.27 21.02 4.00
N TYR A 88 3.77 22.21 4.37
CA TYR A 88 5.21 22.47 4.44
C TYR A 88 5.89 21.73 5.61
N VAL A 89 5.22 21.65 6.77
CA VAL A 89 5.68 20.83 7.90
C VAL A 89 5.72 19.36 7.52
N LEU A 90 4.67 18.84 6.88
CA LEU A 90 4.62 17.45 6.46
C LEU A 90 5.71 17.13 5.44
N ALA A 91 5.90 18.00 4.43
CA ALA A 91 6.94 17.82 3.42
C ALA A 91 8.34 17.73 4.05
N ARG A 92 8.69 18.66 4.96
CA ARG A 92 9.94 18.62 5.69
C ARG A 92 10.10 17.35 6.51
N ARG A 93 9.08 16.92 7.23
CA ARG A 93 9.13 15.71 8.07
C ARG A 93 9.33 14.44 7.24
N LEU A 94 8.66 14.33 6.09
CA LEU A 94 8.84 13.19 5.19
C LEU A 94 10.27 13.16 4.62
N ALA A 95 10.81 14.32 4.22
CA ALA A 95 12.19 14.43 3.77
C ALA A 95 13.21 14.07 4.85
N GLU A 96 12.98 14.46 6.12
CA GLU A 96 13.83 14.12 7.25
C GLU A 96 13.76 12.65 7.68
N MET A 97 12.67 11.95 7.34
CA MET A 97 12.44 10.55 7.74
C MET A 97 12.92 9.54 6.70
N LEU A 98 12.90 9.90 5.43
CA LEU A 98 13.29 9.00 4.33
C LEU A 98 14.82 8.98 4.17
N PRO A 99 15.41 7.85 3.76
CA PRO A 99 16.87 7.75 3.60
C PRO A 99 17.37 8.48 2.35
N GLY A 100 18.70 8.66 2.29
CA GLY A 100 19.37 9.25 1.15
C GLY A 100 19.07 10.73 0.96
N ASP A 101 18.84 11.14 -0.28
CA ASP A 101 18.55 12.52 -0.67
C ASP A 101 17.11 12.73 -1.15
N LEU A 102 16.15 11.96 -0.61
CA LEU A 102 14.71 12.06 -0.86
C LEU A 102 14.13 13.32 -0.18
N GLU A 103 14.33 14.50 -0.79
CA GLU A 103 14.08 15.79 -0.16
C GLU A 103 12.88 16.56 -0.73
N HIS A 104 12.32 16.14 -1.88
CA HIS A 104 11.31 16.91 -2.60
C HIS A 104 9.97 16.19 -2.68
N VAL A 105 8.97 16.73 -1.99
CA VAL A 105 7.66 16.12 -1.80
C VAL A 105 6.60 16.73 -2.70
N PHE A 106 5.92 15.90 -3.47
CA PHE A 106 4.73 16.25 -4.23
C PHE A 106 3.52 15.54 -3.64
N PHE A 107 2.50 16.27 -3.23
CA PHE A 107 1.28 15.68 -2.66
C PHE A 107 0.23 15.37 -3.73
N SER A 108 -0.55 14.31 -3.49
CA SER A 108 -1.70 13.93 -4.30
C SER A 108 -2.80 13.30 -3.42
N ASP A 109 -3.91 12.89 -4.04
CA ASP A 109 -5.12 12.51 -3.31
C ASP A 109 -5.22 11.00 -3.03
N SER A 110 -4.48 10.17 -3.79
CA SER A 110 -4.51 8.71 -3.66
C SER A 110 -3.17 8.08 -4.03
N GLY A 111 -2.97 6.82 -3.59
CA GLY A 111 -1.78 6.04 -3.93
C GLY A 111 -1.60 5.86 -5.43
N SER A 112 -2.67 5.56 -6.18
CA SER A 112 -2.61 5.44 -7.64
C SER A 112 -2.09 6.72 -8.29
N VAL A 113 -2.58 7.89 -7.85
CA VAL A 113 -2.11 9.18 -8.37
C VAL A 113 -0.65 9.45 -7.97
N ALA A 114 -0.22 9.05 -6.75
CA ALA A 114 1.18 9.19 -6.36
C ALA A 114 2.12 8.38 -7.28
N VAL A 115 1.75 7.16 -7.64
CA VAL A 115 2.52 6.35 -8.60
C VAL A 115 2.48 6.95 -10.00
N GLU A 116 1.33 7.46 -10.47
CA GLU A 116 1.23 8.21 -11.74
C GLU A 116 2.19 9.41 -11.76
N VAL A 117 2.26 10.15 -10.65
CA VAL A 117 3.18 11.28 -10.50
C VAL A 117 4.63 10.81 -10.53
N ALA A 118 4.97 9.72 -9.83
CA ALA A 118 6.31 9.12 -9.86
C ALA A 118 6.73 8.72 -11.29
N MET A 119 5.84 8.06 -12.02
CA MET A 119 6.07 7.68 -13.42
C MET A 119 6.24 8.91 -14.33
N LYS A 120 5.42 9.96 -14.13
CA LYS A 120 5.58 11.23 -14.86
C LYS A 120 6.89 11.92 -14.53
N MET A 121 7.28 11.98 -13.25
CA MET A 121 8.58 12.52 -12.83
C MET A 121 9.71 11.78 -13.53
N ALA A 122 9.71 10.44 -13.50
CA ALA A 122 10.75 9.63 -14.11
C ALA A 122 10.83 9.82 -15.63
N ALA A 123 9.72 9.75 -16.34
CA ALA A 123 9.70 9.93 -17.79
C ALA A 123 10.11 11.36 -18.20
N GLN A 124 9.57 12.39 -17.54
CA GLN A 124 9.89 13.78 -17.85
C GLN A 124 11.32 14.18 -17.48
N TYR A 125 11.88 13.60 -16.40
CA TYR A 125 13.29 13.75 -16.05
C TYR A 125 14.20 13.43 -17.25
N TRP A 126 13.93 12.32 -17.94
CA TRP A 126 14.70 11.93 -19.13
C TRP A 126 14.44 12.84 -20.31
N VAL A 127 13.20 13.24 -20.53
CA VAL A 127 12.85 14.19 -21.61
C VAL A 127 13.56 15.54 -21.39
N ASN A 128 13.55 16.06 -20.18
CA ASN A 128 14.24 17.31 -19.83
C ASN A 128 15.77 17.22 -20.04
N ARG A 129 16.34 16.02 -20.02
CA ARG A 129 17.76 15.73 -20.33
C ARG A 129 18.02 15.31 -21.78
N GLY A 130 17.02 15.48 -22.66
CA GLY A 130 17.15 15.20 -24.09
C GLY A 130 17.07 13.69 -24.45
N ARG A 131 16.63 12.84 -23.53
CA ARG A 131 16.46 11.39 -23.74
C ARG A 131 14.99 11.02 -23.66
N ARG A 132 14.45 10.30 -24.63
CA ARG A 132 13.04 9.89 -24.63
C ARG A 132 12.92 8.45 -24.08
N ARG A 133 12.87 8.31 -22.75
CA ARG A 133 12.64 7.06 -22.06
C ARG A 133 11.22 7.10 -21.44
N MET A 134 10.31 6.25 -21.90
CA MET A 134 8.88 6.35 -21.57
C MET A 134 8.30 5.06 -21.01
N LYS A 135 9.05 3.95 -21.09
CA LYS A 135 8.63 2.65 -20.55
C LYS A 135 9.19 2.43 -19.15
N PHE A 136 8.59 1.47 -18.46
CA PHE A 136 9.03 1.05 -17.12
C PHE A 136 9.29 -0.45 -17.10
N LEU A 137 10.27 -0.85 -16.30
CA LEU A 137 10.40 -2.22 -15.84
C LEU A 137 9.51 -2.40 -14.61
N CYS A 138 8.66 -3.43 -14.61
CA CYS A 138 7.80 -3.80 -13.50
C CYS A 138 7.71 -5.32 -13.37
N PHE A 139 7.00 -5.82 -12.36
CA PHE A 139 7.13 -7.23 -11.97
C PHE A 139 5.79 -7.96 -11.97
N ARG A 140 5.81 -9.25 -12.32
CA ARG A 140 4.66 -10.14 -12.13
C ARG A 140 4.24 -10.14 -10.68
N GLY A 141 2.93 -10.20 -10.43
CA GLY A 141 2.36 -10.06 -9.09
C GLY A 141 2.40 -8.63 -8.54
N GLY A 142 2.90 -7.64 -9.29
CA GLY A 142 2.90 -6.24 -8.87
C GLY A 142 1.52 -5.57 -8.97
N TYR A 143 1.21 -4.68 -8.02
CA TYR A 143 0.03 -3.83 -8.04
C TYR A 143 0.37 -2.41 -7.59
N HIS A 144 0.02 -1.43 -8.41
CA HIS A 144 0.40 -0.02 -8.19
C HIS A 144 -0.78 0.94 -8.26
N GLY A 145 -2.00 0.44 -8.40
CA GLY A 145 -3.23 1.23 -8.44
C GLY A 145 -4.13 0.92 -9.63
N ASP A 146 -5.27 1.62 -9.70
CA ASP A 146 -6.38 1.36 -10.62
C ASP A 146 -6.53 2.44 -11.70
N THR A 147 -5.64 3.42 -11.78
CA THR A 147 -5.63 4.40 -12.87
C THR A 147 -4.91 3.82 -14.09
N PHE A 148 -5.19 4.33 -15.29
CA PHE A 148 -4.71 3.71 -16.54
C PHE A 148 -3.19 3.53 -16.63
N ALA A 149 -2.39 4.51 -16.17
CA ALA A 149 -0.95 4.35 -16.20
C ALA A 149 -0.47 3.36 -15.12
N THR A 150 -1.03 3.39 -13.91
CA THR A 150 -0.67 2.44 -12.86
C THR A 150 -1.10 1.01 -13.19
N MET A 151 -2.26 0.82 -13.84
CA MET A 151 -2.64 -0.49 -14.36
C MET A 151 -1.61 -1.06 -15.33
N SER A 152 -0.93 -0.19 -16.13
CA SER A 152 0.07 -0.63 -17.10
C SER A 152 1.34 -1.22 -16.46
N VAL A 153 1.65 -0.86 -15.21
CA VAL A 153 2.79 -1.38 -14.45
C VAL A 153 2.41 -2.46 -13.44
N CYS A 154 1.13 -2.84 -13.38
CA CYS A 154 0.65 -4.01 -12.63
C CYS A 154 0.86 -5.31 -13.43
N ASP A 155 0.64 -6.46 -12.78
CA ASP A 155 0.65 -7.76 -13.44
C ASP A 155 -0.41 -7.80 -14.56
N PRO A 156 -0.02 -8.02 -15.84
CA PRO A 156 -0.95 -7.97 -16.96
C PRO A 156 -1.76 -9.26 -17.14
N ASP A 157 -1.33 -10.37 -16.57
CA ASP A 157 -1.88 -11.71 -16.85
C ASP A 157 -2.77 -12.23 -15.73
N GLU A 158 -2.34 -12.08 -14.48
CA GLU A 158 -3.07 -12.58 -13.30
C GLU A 158 -3.69 -11.46 -12.46
N GLY A 159 -3.48 -10.22 -12.85
CA GLY A 159 -3.95 -9.05 -12.12
C GLY A 159 -5.44 -8.76 -12.30
N MET A 160 -5.99 -7.90 -11.43
CA MET A 160 -7.36 -7.37 -11.52
C MET A 160 -7.62 -6.60 -12.82
N HIS A 161 -6.56 -6.24 -13.54
CA HIS A 161 -6.58 -5.37 -14.72
C HIS A 161 -6.45 -6.12 -16.05
N SER A 162 -6.45 -7.45 -16.06
CA SER A 162 -6.32 -8.27 -17.27
C SER A 162 -7.39 -7.97 -18.34
N LEU A 163 -8.58 -7.52 -17.93
CA LEU A 163 -9.64 -7.06 -18.84
C LEU A 163 -9.26 -5.86 -19.71
N PHE A 164 -8.30 -5.06 -19.28
CA PHE A 164 -7.83 -3.85 -19.99
C PHE A 164 -6.61 -4.13 -20.87
N LYS A 165 -6.16 -5.40 -20.97
CA LYS A 165 -5.05 -5.81 -21.83
C LYS A 165 -5.30 -5.35 -23.27
N GLY A 166 -4.34 -4.63 -23.86
CA GLY A 166 -4.46 -4.03 -25.19
C GLY A 166 -4.94 -2.57 -25.20
N ALA A 167 -5.48 -2.06 -24.10
CA ALA A 167 -5.80 -0.63 -23.92
C ALA A 167 -4.75 0.12 -23.09
N LEU A 168 -3.88 -0.61 -22.40
CA LEU A 168 -2.84 -0.06 -21.54
C LEU A 168 -1.54 0.16 -22.31
N LEU A 169 -0.69 1.05 -21.77
CA LEU A 169 0.68 1.23 -22.27
C LEU A 169 1.48 -0.05 -22.08
N GLU A 170 2.24 -0.45 -23.11
CA GLU A 170 3.11 -1.60 -23.03
C GLU A 170 4.34 -1.31 -22.18
N GLN A 171 4.55 -2.12 -21.15
CA GLN A 171 5.68 -2.04 -20.22
C GLN A 171 6.53 -3.31 -20.29
N LEU A 172 7.73 -3.29 -19.72
CA LEU A 172 8.58 -4.47 -19.60
C LEU A 172 8.27 -5.18 -18.28
N VAL A 173 7.47 -6.26 -18.35
CA VAL A 173 7.06 -7.04 -17.17
C VAL A 173 7.90 -8.30 -17.06
N VAL A 174 8.55 -8.50 -15.91
CA VAL A 174 9.47 -9.63 -15.64
C VAL A 174 9.18 -10.24 -14.26
N ASP A 175 9.81 -11.38 -13.96
CA ASP A 175 9.81 -11.95 -12.63
C ASP A 175 10.80 -11.22 -11.71
N LEU A 176 10.52 -11.23 -10.40
CA LEU A 176 11.43 -10.66 -9.40
C LEU A 176 12.78 -11.42 -9.40
N PRO A 177 13.93 -10.72 -9.42
CA PRO A 177 15.23 -11.39 -9.25
C PRO A 177 15.37 -11.83 -7.78
N ARG A 178 15.42 -13.14 -7.55
CA ARG A 178 15.47 -13.74 -6.20
C ARG A 178 16.83 -14.28 -5.81
N ASN A 179 17.74 -14.38 -6.77
CA ASN A 179 19.08 -14.94 -6.64
C ASN A 179 20.04 -14.31 -7.68
N PRO A 180 21.35 -14.54 -7.57
CA PRO A 180 22.34 -13.98 -8.52
C PRO A 180 22.13 -14.40 -9.98
N GLU A 181 21.60 -15.58 -10.25
CA GLU A 181 21.31 -16.06 -11.61
C GLU A 181 20.17 -15.24 -12.24
N ASP A 182 19.12 -14.94 -11.48
CA ASP A 182 18.01 -14.09 -11.91
C ASP A 182 18.49 -12.65 -12.15
N GLU A 183 19.34 -12.11 -11.25
CA GLU A 183 19.96 -10.78 -11.40
C GLU A 183 20.76 -10.71 -12.71
N ALA A 184 21.61 -11.71 -12.99
CA ALA A 184 22.39 -11.76 -14.21
C ALA A 184 21.51 -11.88 -15.47
N ALA A 185 20.41 -12.65 -15.39
CA ALA A 185 19.46 -12.76 -16.49
C ALA A 185 18.75 -11.44 -16.77
N LEU A 186 18.34 -10.73 -15.70
CA LEU A 186 17.74 -9.42 -15.82
C LEU A 186 18.73 -8.36 -16.37
N GLY A 187 20.01 -8.41 -15.95
CA GLY A 187 21.06 -7.54 -16.49
C GLY A 187 21.19 -7.68 -18.01
N ARG A 188 21.27 -8.93 -18.52
CA ARG A 188 21.29 -9.19 -19.99
C ARG A 188 20.03 -8.71 -20.71
N LEU A 189 18.89 -8.70 -20.06
CA LEU A 189 17.66 -8.14 -20.62
C LEU A 189 17.76 -6.61 -20.70
N LEU A 190 18.26 -5.98 -19.64
CA LEU A 190 18.43 -4.52 -19.57
C LEU A 190 19.44 -3.98 -20.59
N GLU A 191 20.51 -4.71 -20.92
CA GLU A 191 21.43 -4.35 -22.02
C GLU A 191 20.70 -4.01 -23.32
N ARG A 192 19.56 -4.67 -23.58
CA ARG A 192 18.78 -4.52 -24.83
C ARG A 192 17.67 -3.48 -24.72
N HIS A 193 17.18 -3.19 -23.52
CA HIS A 193 15.95 -2.41 -23.33
C HIS A 193 16.14 -1.11 -22.55
N ALA A 194 17.25 -0.92 -21.81
CA ALA A 194 17.44 0.21 -20.92
C ALA A 194 17.31 1.58 -21.61
N SER A 195 17.62 1.67 -22.91
CA SER A 195 17.48 2.93 -23.66
C SER A 195 16.04 3.46 -23.73
N ASP A 196 15.03 2.58 -23.59
CA ASP A 196 13.61 2.93 -23.65
C ASP A 196 13.00 3.10 -22.26
N LEU A 197 13.69 2.58 -21.21
CA LEU A 197 13.18 2.53 -19.85
C LEU A 197 13.48 3.83 -19.10
N ALA A 198 12.45 4.44 -18.53
CA ALA A 198 12.56 5.58 -17.61
C ALA A 198 13.00 5.13 -16.21
N GLY A 199 12.57 3.94 -15.79
CA GLY A 199 12.91 3.43 -14.47
C GLY A 199 12.29 2.06 -14.21
N ILE A 200 12.51 1.61 -12.97
CA ILE A 200 12.02 0.35 -12.39
C ILE A 200 10.99 0.73 -11.32
N VAL A 201 9.81 0.10 -11.34
CA VAL A 201 8.75 0.29 -10.33
C VAL A 201 8.57 -1.01 -9.57
N ILE A 202 8.63 -0.95 -8.23
CA ILE A 202 8.49 -2.14 -7.38
C ILE A 202 7.81 -1.81 -6.05
N GLU A 203 6.98 -2.77 -5.55
CA GLU A 203 6.56 -2.82 -4.15
C GLU A 203 7.70 -3.46 -3.33
N PRO A 204 8.37 -2.72 -2.43
CA PRO A 204 9.53 -3.25 -1.72
C PRO A 204 9.13 -4.27 -0.65
N LEU A 205 9.81 -5.41 -0.63
CA LEU A 205 9.72 -6.53 0.32
C LEU A 205 8.39 -7.30 0.32
N VAL A 206 7.27 -6.71 -0.10
CA VAL A 206 5.95 -7.37 -0.14
C VAL A 206 5.13 -6.85 -1.33
N GLN A 207 4.80 -7.72 -2.27
CA GLN A 207 3.78 -7.46 -3.27
C GLN A 207 2.40 -7.69 -2.63
N GLY A 208 1.68 -6.61 -2.28
CA GLY A 208 0.47 -6.68 -1.48
C GLY A 208 -0.71 -7.32 -2.20
N ALA A 209 -1.37 -6.58 -3.10
CA ALA A 209 -2.56 -7.05 -3.80
C ALA A 209 -2.27 -8.17 -4.82
N GLY A 210 -1.02 -8.43 -5.15
CA GLY A 210 -0.58 -9.56 -5.95
C GLY A 210 -0.62 -10.92 -5.24
N GLY A 211 -1.07 -10.98 -4.00
CA GLY A 211 -1.17 -12.22 -3.21
C GLY A 211 -0.31 -12.23 -1.95
N MET A 212 0.07 -11.08 -1.44
CA MET A 212 0.94 -10.93 -0.26
C MET A 212 2.25 -11.73 -0.42
N VAL A 213 2.91 -11.59 -1.58
CA VAL A 213 4.14 -12.30 -1.92
C VAL A 213 5.33 -11.59 -1.30
N PHE A 214 6.08 -12.29 -0.44
CA PHE A 214 7.28 -11.75 0.20
C PHE A 214 8.51 -11.99 -0.66
N HIS A 215 9.43 -11.04 -0.63
CA HIS A 215 10.77 -11.18 -1.21
C HIS A 215 11.83 -10.57 -0.29
N ASP A 216 13.07 -10.97 -0.51
CA ASP A 216 14.18 -10.62 0.37
C ASP A 216 14.81 -9.27 0.00
N PRO A 217 15.56 -8.63 0.92
CA PRO A 217 16.36 -7.44 0.63
C PRO A 217 17.29 -7.61 -0.58
N PHE A 218 17.77 -8.84 -0.86
CA PHE A 218 18.58 -9.14 -2.05
C PHE A 218 17.94 -8.62 -3.34
N THR A 219 16.62 -8.84 -3.53
CA THR A 219 15.86 -8.36 -4.71
C THR A 219 16.04 -6.85 -4.89
N LEU A 220 15.85 -6.06 -3.82
CA LEU A 220 15.94 -4.60 -3.88
C LEU A 220 17.38 -4.13 -4.14
N GLN A 221 18.35 -4.78 -3.50
CA GLN A 221 19.78 -4.51 -3.69
C GLN A 221 20.22 -4.84 -5.12
N ALA A 222 19.76 -5.95 -5.69
CA ALA A 222 20.00 -6.32 -7.09
C ALA A 222 19.42 -5.27 -8.05
N LEU A 223 18.18 -4.83 -7.80
CA LEU A 223 17.55 -3.79 -8.62
C LEU A 223 18.26 -2.44 -8.52
N ARG A 224 18.82 -2.07 -7.35
CA ARG A 224 19.61 -0.85 -7.23
C ARG A 224 20.90 -0.95 -8.06
N ARG A 225 21.66 -2.07 -7.94
CA ARG A 225 22.86 -2.28 -8.76
C ARG A 225 22.56 -2.20 -10.26
N LEU A 226 21.53 -2.90 -10.72
CA LEU A 226 21.12 -2.88 -12.11
C LEU A 226 20.62 -1.51 -12.58
N ALA A 227 19.92 -0.79 -11.72
CA ALA A 227 19.47 0.57 -12.02
C ALA A 227 20.66 1.52 -12.18
N ASP A 228 21.69 1.40 -11.32
CA ASP A 228 22.93 2.19 -11.42
C ASP A 228 23.72 1.85 -12.67
N GLU A 229 23.90 0.55 -12.97
CA GLU A 229 24.63 0.07 -14.13
C GLU A 229 24.03 0.53 -15.47
N HIS A 230 22.69 0.55 -15.55
CA HIS A 230 21.97 0.89 -16.77
C HIS A 230 21.39 2.31 -16.81
N ASP A 231 21.78 3.16 -15.84
CA ASP A 231 21.29 4.56 -15.71
C ASP A 231 19.75 4.63 -15.73
N LEU A 232 19.09 3.83 -14.88
CA LEU A 232 17.65 3.80 -14.68
C LEU A 232 17.27 4.44 -13.34
N LEU A 233 16.07 4.96 -13.24
CA LEU A 233 15.51 5.43 -11.97
C LEU A 233 14.84 4.28 -11.22
N LEU A 234 15.01 4.22 -9.89
CA LEU A 234 14.39 3.22 -9.04
C LEU A 234 13.26 3.86 -8.24
N ILE A 235 12.03 3.36 -8.42
CA ILE A 235 10.82 3.84 -7.79
C ILE A 235 10.30 2.77 -6.83
N PHE A 236 10.26 3.09 -5.52
CA PHE A 236 9.67 2.23 -4.52
C PHE A 236 8.24 2.65 -4.19
N ASP A 237 7.31 1.74 -4.38
CA ASP A 237 5.93 1.88 -3.95
C ASP A 237 5.78 1.40 -2.51
N GLU A 238 5.97 2.30 -1.56
CA GLU A 238 5.85 2.03 -0.11
C GLU A 238 4.42 2.26 0.41
N ILE A 239 3.43 2.39 -0.47
CA ILE A 239 2.04 2.70 -0.10
C ILE A 239 1.46 1.67 0.85
N PHE A 240 1.84 0.40 0.71
CA PHE A 240 1.37 -0.68 1.58
C PHE A 240 2.27 -0.92 2.79
N VAL A 241 3.57 -1.01 2.56
CA VAL A 241 4.53 -1.48 3.58
C VAL A 241 5.18 -0.37 4.38
N GLY A 242 5.17 0.85 3.87
CA GLY A 242 5.72 2.01 4.56
C GLY A 242 5.01 2.33 5.87
N LEU A 243 5.63 3.20 6.65
CA LEU A 243 5.11 3.67 7.93
C LEU A 243 4.92 2.52 8.94
N GLY A 244 6.01 1.75 9.14
CA GLY A 244 6.14 0.82 10.24
C GLY A 244 5.41 -0.51 10.12
N ARG A 245 4.74 -0.81 9.01
CA ARG A 245 3.97 -2.06 8.81
C ARG A 245 4.85 -3.30 8.99
N LEU A 246 6.11 -3.26 8.60
CA LEU A 246 7.04 -4.38 8.68
C LEU A 246 7.71 -4.52 10.06
N GLY A 247 7.65 -3.52 10.92
CA GLY A 247 8.11 -3.57 12.32
C GLY A 247 9.60 -3.28 12.53
N ASP A 248 10.46 -3.53 11.55
CA ASP A 248 11.91 -3.38 11.69
C ASP A 248 12.39 -1.94 11.46
N ALA A 249 11.71 -1.19 10.60
CA ALA A 249 11.96 0.21 10.33
C ALA A 249 10.66 0.92 9.90
N MET A 250 10.74 2.23 9.67
CA MET A 250 9.60 3.02 9.17
C MET A 250 9.32 2.71 7.70
N PHE A 251 10.36 2.43 6.91
CA PHE A 251 10.26 2.17 5.49
C PHE A 251 11.00 0.90 5.08
N ALA A 252 10.51 0.22 4.05
CA ALA A 252 11.12 -0.99 3.53
C ALA A 252 12.48 -0.73 2.88
N CYS A 253 12.70 0.46 2.33
CA CYS A 253 14.00 0.88 1.81
C CYS A 253 15.09 0.88 2.89
N GLU A 254 14.77 1.29 4.14
CA GLU A 254 15.69 1.23 5.28
C GLU A 254 16.05 -0.23 5.63
N ILE A 255 15.06 -1.13 5.65
CA ILE A 255 15.27 -2.57 5.93
C ILE A 255 16.18 -3.20 4.88
N ALA A 256 16.05 -2.80 3.63
CA ALA A 256 16.86 -3.31 2.53
C ALA A 256 18.25 -2.65 2.43
N GLY A 257 18.46 -1.49 3.08
CA GLY A 257 19.66 -0.67 2.94
C GLY A 257 19.82 -0.15 1.50
N VAL A 258 18.70 0.29 0.88
CA VAL A 258 18.66 0.74 -0.52
C VAL A 258 17.99 2.11 -0.59
N ASP A 259 18.66 3.08 -1.17
CA ASP A 259 18.11 4.41 -1.43
C ASP A 259 17.48 4.43 -2.84
N PRO A 260 16.14 4.49 -2.97
CA PRO A 260 15.49 4.68 -4.27
C PRO A 260 15.58 6.14 -4.73
N ASP A 261 15.34 6.37 -6.02
CA ASP A 261 15.27 7.73 -6.59
C ASP A 261 13.93 8.42 -6.29
N ILE A 262 12.85 7.62 -6.18
CA ILE A 262 11.50 8.12 -5.86
C ILE A 262 10.81 7.10 -4.93
N VAL A 263 10.06 7.62 -3.94
CA VAL A 263 9.20 6.83 -3.05
C VAL A 263 7.77 7.34 -3.14
N THR A 264 6.78 6.44 -3.14
CA THR A 264 5.36 6.79 -3.02
C THR A 264 4.79 6.33 -1.69
N LEU A 265 3.99 7.18 -1.05
CA LEU A 265 3.37 6.97 0.26
C LEU A 265 1.88 7.29 0.21
N SER A 266 1.04 6.54 0.92
CA SER A 266 -0.39 6.82 1.11
C SER A 266 -0.92 6.00 2.30
N LYS A 267 -2.16 5.50 2.25
CA LYS A 267 -2.79 4.59 3.25
C LYS A 267 -2.50 4.99 4.71
N ALA A 268 -1.48 4.39 5.33
CA ALA A 268 -1.10 4.66 6.72
C ALA A 268 -0.67 6.12 6.98
N LEU A 269 -0.38 6.90 5.95
CA LEU A 269 0.13 8.27 6.06
C LEU A 269 -0.77 9.16 6.94
N THR A 270 -2.10 9.06 6.77
CA THR A 270 -3.07 9.84 7.58
C THR A 270 -3.68 9.03 8.74
N GLY A 271 -3.13 7.84 9.04
CA GLY A 271 -3.74 6.92 9.99
C GLY A 271 -5.15 6.47 9.59
N GLY A 272 -5.45 6.44 8.28
CA GLY A 272 -6.76 6.05 7.74
C GLY A 272 -7.87 7.08 7.92
N THR A 273 -7.54 8.33 8.23
CA THR A 273 -8.53 9.36 8.54
C THR A 273 -9.00 10.12 7.29
N LEU A 274 -8.10 10.44 6.37
CA LEU A 274 -8.38 11.23 5.16
C LEU A 274 -7.55 10.71 3.98
N PRO A 275 -8.05 10.83 2.73
CA PRO A 275 -7.24 10.54 1.55
C PRO A 275 -6.10 11.56 1.44
N LEU A 276 -4.89 11.06 1.29
CA LEU A 276 -3.68 11.81 1.01
C LEU A 276 -2.60 10.84 0.53
N ALA A 277 -1.78 11.30 -0.40
CA ALA A 277 -0.59 10.59 -0.83
C ALA A 277 0.57 11.57 -1.07
N ALA A 278 1.78 11.05 -1.06
CA ALA A 278 2.98 11.79 -1.35
C ALA A 278 3.89 11.00 -2.29
N THR A 279 4.46 11.70 -3.25
CA THR A 279 5.57 11.24 -4.08
C THR A 279 6.79 12.01 -3.66
N VAL A 280 7.79 11.33 -3.12
CA VAL A 280 9.02 11.96 -2.64
C VAL A 280 10.15 11.61 -3.58
N ALA A 281 10.76 12.64 -4.17
CA ALA A 281 11.83 12.50 -5.15
C ALA A 281 13.16 12.94 -4.58
N SER A 282 14.24 12.32 -5.06
CA SER A 282 15.59 12.71 -4.75
C SER A 282 15.94 14.09 -5.31
N LYS A 283 16.93 14.72 -4.73
CA LYS A 283 17.50 16.00 -5.21
C LYS A 283 17.90 15.90 -6.69
N ARG A 284 18.52 14.80 -7.10
CA ARG A 284 18.89 14.52 -8.50
C ARG A 284 17.68 14.64 -9.44
N ILE A 285 16.54 14.11 -9.05
CA ILE A 285 15.32 14.17 -9.85
C ILE A 285 14.83 15.61 -9.93
N TYR A 286 14.68 16.29 -8.79
CA TYR A 286 14.21 17.66 -8.71
C TYR A 286 15.04 18.62 -9.57
N GLU A 287 16.37 18.54 -9.48
CA GLU A 287 17.30 19.35 -10.29
C GLU A 287 17.11 19.16 -11.80
N GLY A 288 16.61 17.98 -12.25
CA GLY A 288 16.26 17.71 -13.65
C GLY A 288 15.08 18.54 -14.18
N PHE A 289 14.33 19.19 -13.30
CA PHE A 289 13.21 20.06 -13.65
C PHE A 289 13.52 21.55 -13.55
N LEU A 290 14.66 21.92 -12.96
CA LEU A 290 15.07 23.31 -12.83
C LEU A 290 15.52 23.86 -14.19
N SER A 291 14.86 24.89 -14.66
CA SER A 291 15.12 25.51 -15.97
C SER A 291 14.47 26.89 -16.02
N ASP A 292 14.96 27.74 -16.92
CA ASP A 292 14.32 28.98 -17.33
C ASP A 292 13.15 28.76 -18.31
N LYS A 293 12.92 27.50 -18.74
CA LYS A 293 11.87 27.13 -19.69
C LYS A 293 10.65 26.57 -18.94
N ALA A 294 9.51 27.23 -19.04
CA ALA A 294 8.27 26.82 -18.38
C ALA A 294 7.84 25.37 -18.69
N GLN A 295 8.12 24.88 -19.91
CA GLN A 295 7.78 23.51 -20.31
C GLN A 295 8.61 22.42 -19.59
N SER A 296 9.70 22.77 -18.91
CA SER A 296 10.46 21.83 -18.09
C SER A 296 9.83 21.58 -16.72
N ALA A 297 8.82 22.36 -16.31
CA ALA A 297 8.12 22.15 -15.05
C ALA A 297 7.32 20.85 -15.05
N LEU A 298 7.16 20.24 -13.86
CA LEU A 298 6.28 19.07 -13.69
C LEU A 298 4.82 19.47 -13.94
N MET A 299 4.26 19.01 -15.04
CA MET A 299 2.89 19.35 -15.48
C MET A 299 1.86 18.41 -14.83
N HIS A 300 1.68 18.55 -13.51
CA HIS A 300 0.66 17.89 -12.70
C HIS A 300 0.27 18.81 -11.55
N GLY A 301 -1.02 18.85 -11.20
CA GLY A 301 -1.50 19.74 -10.14
C GLY A 301 -2.95 19.43 -9.75
N PRO A 302 -3.19 18.48 -8.82
CA PRO A 302 -4.54 18.21 -8.32
C PRO A 302 -5.10 19.43 -7.58
N THR A 303 -6.41 19.67 -7.71
CA THR A 303 -7.09 20.77 -7.00
C THR A 303 -6.84 20.72 -5.49
N TYR A 304 -6.91 19.53 -4.90
CA TYR A 304 -6.73 19.30 -3.47
C TYR A 304 -5.30 18.91 -3.08
N MET A 305 -4.30 19.17 -3.93
CA MET A 305 -2.90 18.89 -3.62
C MET A 305 -2.52 19.47 -2.25
N GLY A 306 -1.99 18.59 -1.38
CA GLY A 306 -1.59 19.00 -0.03
C GLY A 306 -2.76 19.52 0.81
N ASN A 307 -3.96 18.93 0.68
CA ASN A 307 -5.13 19.34 1.46
C ASN A 307 -4.80 19.52 2.95
N ALA A 308 -5.15 20.68 3.52
CA ALA A 308 -4.73 21.06 4.87
C ALA A 308 -5.22 20.08 5.96
N LEU A 309 -6.43 19.53 5.82
CA LEU A 309 -6.97 18.54 6.76
C LEU A 309 -6.22 17.21 6.65
N GLY A 310 -5.94 16.75 5.42
CA GLY A 310 -5.15 15.55 5.18
C GLY A 310 -3.73 15.67 5.72
N CYS A 311 -3.07 16.82 5.49
CA CYS A 311 -1.73 17.11 6.02
C CYS A 311 -1.72 17.20 7.55
N ALA A 312 -2.76 17.77 8.17
CA ALA A 312 -2.89 17.83 9.64
C ALA A 312 -3.07 16.41 10.22
N ALA A 313 -3.88 15.56 9.59
CA ALA A 313 -4.02 14.15 9.98
C ALA A 313 -2.69 13.40 9.86
N ALA A 314 -1.95 13.61 8.74
CA ALA A 314 -0.65 12.98 8.51
C ALA A 314 0.41 13.46 9.51
N ASN A 315 0.51 14.75 9.79
CA ASN A 315 1.39 15.27 10.82
C ASN A 315 1.11 14.64 12.19
N ALA A 316 -0.17 14.55 12.58
CA ALA A 316 -0.57 13.91 13.83
C ALA A 316 -0.30 12.38 13.82
N SER A 317 -0.42 11.71 12.69
CA SER A 317 -0.02 10.30 12.52
C SER A 317 1.49 10.12 12.74
N LEU A 318 2.31 11.00 12.16
CA LEU A 318 3.77 10.98 12.36
C LEU A 318 4.16 11.29 13.83
N ASP A 319 3.40 12.15 14.53
CA ASP A 319 3.62 12.39 15.97
C ASP A 319 3.47 11.09 16.77
N LEU A 320 2.48 10.25 16.42
CA LEU A 320 2.22 8.98 17.09
C LEU A 320 3.32 7.95 16.80
N PHE A 321 3.89 7.94 15.60
CA PHE A 321 5.07 7.10 15.34
C PHE A 321 6.30 7.55 16.13
N ALA A 322 6.47 8.84 16.38
CA ALA A 322 7.57 9.38 17.16
C ALA A 322 7.40 9.17 18.68
N SER A 323 6.16 9.23 19.19
CA SER A 323 5.86 9.23 20.63
C SER A 323 5.40 7.90 21.18
N GLU A 324 4.95 6.96 20.33
CA GLU A 324 4.42 5.67 20.75
C GLU A 324 5.18 4.51 20.07
N PRO A 325 5.27 3.32 20.70
CA PRO A 325 6.17 2.25 20.25
C PRO A 325 5.62 1.44 19.08
N ARG A 326 5.17 2.06 17.98
CA ARG A 326 4.49 1.39 16.86
C ARG A 326 5.34 0.28 16.21
N LEU A 327 6.64 0.51 16.04
CA LEU A 327 7.54 -0.52 15.49
C LEU A 327 7.64 -1.73 16.42
N ALA A 328 7.74 -1.52 17.75
CA ALA A 328 7.75 -2.61 18.70
C ALA A 328 6.41 -3.36 18.73
N GLN A 329 5.29 -2.66 18.61
CA GLN A 329 3.96 -3.26 18.48
C GLN A 329 3.86 -4.12 17.22
N ALA A 330 4.34 -3.64 16.08
CA ALA A 330 4.35 -4.42 14.84
C ALA A 330 5.20 -5.70 14.95
N ARG A 331 6.36 -5.63 15.61
CA ARG A 331 7.19 -6.82 15.91
C ARG A 331 6.48 -7.82 16.83
N ALA A 332 5.83 -7.35 17.89
CA ALA A 332 5.07 -8.20 18.79
C ALA A 332 3.90 -8.91 18.06
N ILE A 333 3.19 -8.20 17.19
CA ILE A 333 2.16 -8.78 16.29
C ILE A 333 2.78 -9.86 15.40
N SER A 334 3.95 -9.58 14.80
CA SER A 334 4.65 -10.55 13.94
C SER A 334 4.97 -11.85 14.69
N GLU A 335 5.60 -11.75 15.86
CA GLU A 335 5.95 -12.91 16.68
C GLU A 335 4.72 -13.72 17.10
N GLN A 336 3.64 -13.04 17.45
CA GLN A 336 2.40 -13.69 17.84
C GLN A 336 1.74 -14.39 16.66
N LEU A 337 1.62 -13.76 15.49
CA LEU A 337 1.08 -14.35 14.26
C LEU A 337 1.89 -15.57 13.81
N LEU A 338 3.23 -15.51 13.89
CA LEU A 338 4.11 -16.65 13.57
C LEU A 338 3.76 -17.90 14.39
N ARG A 339 3.50 -17.73 15.70
CA ARG A 339 3.12 -18.84 16.59
C ARG A 339 1.70 -19.31 16.33
N GLN A 340 0.76 -18.40 16.20
CA GLN A 340 -0.68 -18.72 16.19
C GLN A 340 -1.19 -19.18 14.83
N LEU A 341 -0.59 -18.75 13.71
CA LEU A 341 -0.95 -19.25 12.38
C LEU A 341 -0.26 -20.58 12.04
N ALA A 342 0.81 -20.97 12.78
CA ALA A 342 1.55 -22.19 12.50
C ALA A 342 0.69 -23.47 12.41
N PRO A 343 -0.38 -23.66 13.21
CA PRO A 343 -1.25 -24.83 13.08
C PRO A 343 -1.93 -24.98 11.72
N ALA A 344 -2.11 -23.89 10.97
CA ALA A 344 -2.69 -23.96 9.64
C ALA A 344 -1.81 -24.70 8.63
N LYS A 345 -0.48 -24.77 8.83
CA LYS A 345 0.46 -25.46 7.93
C LYS A 345 0.15 -26.93 7.70
N SER A 346 -0.49 -27.59 8.67
CA SER A 346 -0.84 -29.02 8.61
C SER A 346 -2.23 -29.29 8.04
N LEU A 347 -3.00 -28.26 7.71
CA LEU A 347 -4.35 -28.43 7.19
C LEU A 347 -4.30 -28.80 5.68
N PRO A 348 -5.07 -29.79 5.24
CA PRO A 348 -5.20 -30.12 3.82
C PRO A 348 -5.60 -28.89 2.99
N GLY A 349 -4.97 -28.71 1.83
CA GLY A 349 -5.22 -27.56 0.95
C GLY A 349 -4.51 -26.26 1.34
N VAL A 350 -3.74 -26.24 2.43
CA VAL A 350 -2.85 -25.12 2.76
C VAL A 350 -1.47 -25.37 2.15
N VAL A 351 -1.00 -24.44 1.31
CA VAL A 351 0.31 -24.57 0.64
C VAL A 351 1.39 -23.70 1.28
N ASP A 352 1.00 -22.61 1.97
CA ASP A 352 1.96 -21.77 2.68
C ASP A 352 1.30 -21.00 3.83
N VAL A 353 2.09 -20.77 4.88
CA VAL A 353 1.75 -19.86 5.97
C VAL A 353 2.97 -19.00 6.26
N ARG A 354 2.84 -17.70 6.02
CA ARG A 354 3.92 -16.73 6.13
C ARG A 354 3.52 -15.50 6.93
N VAL A 355 4.50 -14.92 7.59
CA VAL A 355 4.33 -13.70 8.41
C VAL A 355 5.52 -12.78 8.19
N ARG A 356 5.27 -11.48 8.04
CA ARG A 356 6.29 -10.44 8.01
C ARG A 356 5.74 -9.16 8.64
N GLY A 357 6.35 -8.68 9.71
CA GLY A 357 5.78 -7.56 10.47
C GLY A 357 4.33 -7.82 10.87
N ALA A 358 3.49 -6.81 10.79
CA ALA A 358 2.06 -6.94 11.06
C ALA A 358 1.27 -7.43 9.82
N ILE A 359 1.78 -8.45 9.13
CA ILE A 359 1.15 -9.12 7.98
C ILE A 359 1.20 -10.61 8.21
N GLY A 360 0.03 -11.28 8.27
CA GLY A 360 -0.09 -12.74 8.38
C GLY A 360 -0.92 -13.31 7.23
N VAL A 361 -0.48 -14.41 6.64
CA VAL A 361 -1.08 -15.00 5.43
C VAL A 361 -1.18 -16.51 5.55
N ILE A 362 -2.33 -17.07 5.21
CA ILE A 362 -2.55 -18.49 4.93
C ILE A 362 -2.89 -18.60 3.44
N GLN A 363 -2.07 -19.30 2.67
CA GLN A 363 -2.28 -19.52 1.25
C GLN A 363 -2.85 -20.91 0.99
N LEU A 364 -3.86 -20.97 0.14
CA LEU A 364 -4.56 -22.20 -0.24
C LEU A 364 -4.06 -22.71 -1.60
N ASP A 365 -4.29 -23.98 -1.89
CA ASP A 365 -3.93 -24.63 -3.15
C ASP A 365 -4.83 -24.23 -4.35
N ARG A 366 -5.85 -23.45 -4.08
CA ARG A 366 -6.84 -22.98 -5.08
C ARG A 366 -7.46 -21.66 -4.65
N ALA A 367 -8.21 -21.03 -5.54
CA ALA A 367 -8.92 -19.80 -5.23
C ALA A 367 -9.76 -19.96 -3.97
N ALA A 368 -9.54 -19.05 -3.02
CA ALA A 368 -10.25 -19.03 -1.75
C ALA A 368 -11.74 -18.75 -1.97
N PRO A 369 -12.65 -19.48 -1.31
CA PRO A 369 -14.07 -19.11 -1.29
C PRO A 369 -14.25 -17.87 -0.40
N ALA A 370 -13.92 -16.70 -0.94
CA ALA A 370 -13.75 -15.46 -0.16
C ALA A 370 -14.96 -15.10 0.70
N GLU A 371 -16.17 -15.25 0.17
CA GLU A 371 -17.39 -14.97 0.93
C GLU A 371 -17.61 -15.96 2.09
N GLU A 372 -17.27 -17.22 1.88
CA GLU A 372 -17.41 -18.26 2.90
C GLU A 372 -16.41 -18.07 4.03
N LEU A 373 -15.13 -17.87 3.70
CA LEU A 373 -14.08 -17.62 4.69
C LEU A 373 -14.33 -16.32 5.45
N SER A 374 -14.77 -15.26 4.75
CA SER A 374 -15.15 -14.00 5.40
C SER A 374 -16.33 -14.19 6.37
N ALA A 375 -17.37 -14.93 5.96
CA ALA A 375 -18.54 -15.22 6.81
C ALA A 375 -18.16 -16.03 8.06
N ALA A 376 -17.28 -17.01 7.93
CA ALA A 376 -16.76 -17.80 9.06
C ALA A 376 -15.97 -16.95 10.07
N CYS A 377 -15.17 -15.98 9.58
CA CYS A 377 -14.46 -15.03 10.44
C CYS A 377 -15.44 -14.05 11.11
N ILE A 378 -16.42 -13.51 10.37
CA ILE A 378 -17.45 -12.60 10.91
C ILE A 378 -18.26 -13.27 12.03
N ALA A 379 -18.60 -14.55 11.88
CA ALA A 379 -19.28 -15.32 12.93
C ALA A 379 -18.49 -15.39 14.23
N GLN A 380 -17.16 -15.25 14.18
CA GLN A 380 -16.25 -15.20 15.32
C GLN A 380 -15.88 -13.76 15.74
N GLY A 381 -16.58 -12.75 15.21
CA GLY A 381 -16.35 -11.34 15.56
C GLY A 381 -15.16 -10.69 14.87
N ILE A 382 -14.68 -11.25 13.76
CA ILE A 382 -13.49 -10.75 13.04
C ILE A 382 -13.87 -10.33 11.62
N TRP A 383 -13.50 -9.11 11.22
CA TRP A 383 -13.59 -8.64 9.85
C TRP A 383 -12.31 -8.93 9.09
N LEU A 384 -12.38 -9.84 8.09
CA LEU A 384 -11.32 -10.13 7.13
C LEU A 384 -11.88 -10.13 5.71
N ARG A 385 -11.01 -9.86 4.75
CA ARG A 385 -11.35 -9.85 3.32
C ARG A 385 -10.41 -10.73 2.53
N PRO A 386 -10.66 -12.05 2.44
CA PRO A 386 -9.89 -12.95 1.61
C PRO A 386 -9.94 -12.54 0.13
N PHE A 387 -8.90 -12.80 -0.61
CA PHE A 387 -8.87 -12.60 -2.07
C PHE A 387 -7.91 -13.59 -2.73
N ARG A 388 -8.10 -13.85 -4.04
CA ARG A 388 -7.33 -14.86 -4.79
C ARG A 388 -7.36 -16.21 -4.05
N ASP A 389 -6.20 -16.71 -3.68
CA ASP A 389 -5.98 -17.96 -2.97
C ASP A 389 -5.52 -17.75 -1.52
N ILE A 390 -5.69 -16.55 -0.96
CA ILE A 390 -5.21 -16.22 0.38
C ILE A 390 -6.31 -15.76 1.34
N LEU A 391 -6.17 -16.17 2.60
CA LEU A 391 -6.75 -15.55 3.78
C LEU A 391 -5.64 -14.82 4.52
N TYR A 392 -5.77 -13.50 4.72
CA TYR A 392 -4.72 -12.68 5.30
C TYR A 392 -5.23 -11.74 6.38
N THR A 393 -4.30 -11.28 7.21
CA THR A 393 -4.52 -10.22 8.19
C THR A 393 -3.42 -9.17 8.13
N THR A 394 -3.80 -7.93 8.38
CA THR A 394 -2.93 -6.75 8.52
C THR A 394 -3.54 -5.84 9.58
N PRO A 395 -3.57 -6.27 10.85
CA PRO A 395 -4.30 -5.56 11.88
C PRO A 395 -3.72 -4.17 12.13
N PRO A 396 -4.46 -3.25 12.77
CA PRO A 396 -3.90 -2.02 13.30
C PRO A 396 -2.70 -2.32 14.21
N LEU A 397 -1.64 -1.49 14.17
CA LEU A 397 -0.44 -1.71 14.98
C LEU A 397 -0.72 -1.62 16.49
N VAL A 398 -1.83 -1.01 16.86
CA VAL A 398 -2.32 -0.90 18.26
C VAL A 398 -3.10 -2.13 18.72
N SER A 399 -3.26 -3.16 17.90
CA SER A 399 -3.95 -4.40 18.29
C SER A 399 -3.23 -5.07 19.44
N GLY A 400 -3.95 -5.30 20.53
CA GLY A 400 -3.44 -6.00 21.71
C GLY A 400 -3.29 -7.51 21.47
N GLU A 401 -2.67 -8.19 22.42
CA GLU A 401 -2.43 -9.63 22.34
C GLU A 401 -3.72 -10.44 22.14
N ASP A 402 -4.81 -10.05 22.82
CA ASP A 402 -6.10 -10.73 22.70
C ASP A 402 -6.76 -10.50 21.33
N ASP A 403 -6.60 -9.30 20.73
CA ASP A 403 -7.10 -9.04 19.39
C ASP A 403 -6.37 -9.88 18.35
N VAL A 404 -5.05 -9.91 18.40
CA VAL A 404 -4.22 -10.70 17.47
C VAL A 404 -4.51 -12.19 17.61
N ARG A 405 -4.72 -12.67 18.86
CA ARG A 405 -5.12 -14.06 19.14
C ARG A 405 -6.48 -14.37 18.49
N ALA A 406 -7.48 -13.54 18.74
CA ALA A 406 -8.82 -13.73 18.18
C ALA A 406 -8.81 -13.73 16.63
N ILE A 407 -8.02 -12.85 16.01
CA ILE A 407 -7.85 -12.82 14.54
C ILE A 407 -7.23 -14.13 14.04
N ALA A 408 -6.12 -14.57 14.66
CA ALA A 408 -5.42 -15.77 14.21
C ALA A 408 -6.26 -17.05 14.43
N ASP A 409 -6.96 -17.15 15.56
CA ASP A 409 -7.87 -18.26 15.86
C ASP A 409 -9.00 -18.34 14.84
N ALA A 410 -9.61 -17.20 14.49
CA ALA A 410 -10.65 -17.12 13.46
C ALA A 410 -10.13 -17.53 12.08
N MET A 411 -8.92 -17.11 11.69
CA MET A 411 -8.29 -17.51 10.43
C MET A 411 -8.06 -19.03 10.37
N VAL A 412 -7.45 -19.60 11.40
CA VAL A 412 -7.16 -21.03 11.46
C VAL A 412 -8.43 -21.86 11.49
N SER A 413 -9.46 -21.42 12.26
CA SER A 413 -10.77 -22.08 12.32
C SER A 413 -11.48 -22.06 10.97
N ALA A 414 -11.56 -20.90 10.31
CA ALA A 414 -12.22 -20.76 9.01
C ALA A 414 -11.56 -21.66 7.94
N VAL A 415 -10.21 -21.69 7.91
CA VAL A 415 -9.47 -22.54 6.96
C VAL A 415 -9.65 -24.03 7.31
N ARG A 416 -9.69 -24.40 8.58
CA ARG A 416 -9.94 -25.79 9.01
C ARG A 416 -11.34 -26.27 8.57
N GLU A 417 -12.36 -25.47 8.77
CA GLU A 417 -13.72 -25.79 8.33
C GLU A 417 -13.80 -25.97 6.81
N TRP A 418 -13.17 -25.05 6.05
CA TRP A 418 -13.03 -25.16 4.61
C TRP A 418 -12.29 -26.43 4.18
N SER A 419 -11.18 -26.73 4.82
CA SER A 419 -10.36 -27.91 4.56
C SER A 419 -11.15 -29.21 4.76
N ILE A 420 -11.86 -29.35 5.87
CA ILE A 420 -12.71 -30.52 6.14
C ILE A 420 -13.74 -30.71 5.03
N ARG A 421 -14.45 -29.65 4.64
CA ARG A 421 -15.48 -29.74 3.58
C ARG A 421 -14.91 -30.03 2.20
N SER A 422 -13.69 -29.58 1.92
CA SER A 422 -13.06 -29.69 0.59
C SER A 422 -12.34 -31.03 0.37
N PHE A 423 -11.96 -31.71 1.43
CA PHE A 423 -11.11 -32.92 1.39
C PHE A 423 -11.72 -34.13 2.13
N SER A 424 -12.98 -34.03 2.65
CA SER A 424 -13.80 -35.16 3.13
C SER A 424 -14.59 -35.75 1.99
#